data_8b0e4c8de84b60ac6e4499aeec8257ed
#
_entry.id   8b0e4c8de84b60ac6e4499aeec8257ed
#
_cell.length_a   1.000
_cell.length_b   1.000
_cell.length_c   1.000
_cell.angle_alpha   90.00
_cell.angle_beta   90.00
_cell.angle_gamma   90.00
#
_symmetry.space_group_name_H-M   'P 1'
#
loop_
_entity.id
_entity.type
_entity.pdbx_description
1 polymer ?
#
loop_
_entity_poly.entity_id
_entity_poly.type
_entity_poly.pdbx_seq_one_letter_code
_entity_poly.pdbx_strand_id
1 'polypeptide(L)'
;MELRRVVVTGMGIVSPLGVGVETAWANILASKSGVIRIDDFQVDDLPCQIAGRVPLGSYAEGKYNADDWMEPREQRKVDPFIIFGIAAADQAIAQSGIDLSTEEKRERAGVLIGSGIGGIGGIYEAALTLAEKGPRRISPFFIPGRLINLVSGQVSIRHGLKGPNHSVVTACSTGSHAIGDAARLIALGDADVMVAGGAESPVNRLSYAGFCAVRALSTGFNATPEKASRPYDKDRDGFVMGEGAGVVVLEEYEQARARGATIYGEVIGYGLSGDAHHITAPAEDGNGGYRSMQAALKRAGISPADIGYINAHGTSTPLGDEIELGAVTRLLGDAAPGVLMSSTKSAIGHLLGAAGAVEAIFSLLAIRDNIAPPTINLDNPSVETPVNLVPRVAVKKPIDVALSNSFGFGGTNATLVFRRAA
;
A
#
# COMPACT_ATOMS: atom_id res chain seq x y z
N MET A 1 10.66 -29.83 -3.82
CA MET A 1 9.58 -29.47 -2.87
C MET A 1 8.52 -28.75 -3.69
N GLU A 2 7.30 -29.24 -3.65
CA GLU A 2 6.16 -28.55 -4.26
C GLU A 2 5.81 -27.35 -3.38
N LEU A 3 5.63 -26.17 -4.00
CA LEU A 3 5.28 -24.95 -3.27
C LEU A 3 3.79 -25.00 -2.89
N ARG A 4 3.48 -24.63 -1.65
CA ARG A 4 2.10 -24.55 -1.18
C ARG A 4 1.41 -23.33 -1.79
N ARG A 5 0.12 -23.46 -2.06
CA ARG A 5 -0.73 -22.36 -2.53
C ARG A 5 -1.03 -21.39 -1.38
N VAL A 6 -1.13 -20.11 -1.69
CA VAL A 6 -1.33 -19.06 -0.69
C VAL A 6 -2.52 -18.18 -1.08
N VAL A 7 -3.44 -18.01 -0.14
CA VAL A 7 -4.68 -17.26 -0.35
C VAL A 7 -4.84 -16.13 0.66
N VAL A 8 -5.65 -15.14 0.31
CA VAL A 8 -6.02 -14.02 1.18
C VAL A 8 -7.37 -14.32 1.80
N THR A 9 -7.43 -14.35 3.13
CA THR A 9 -8.65 -14.65 3.90
C THR A 9 -9.15 -13.47 4.73
N GLY A 10 -8.35 -12.42 4.88
CA GLY A 10 -8.74 -11.21 5.58
C GLY A 10 -8.03 -9.98 5.06
N MET A 11 -8.68 -8.84 5.16
CA MET A 11 -8.18 -7.53 4.72
C MET A 11 -8.56 -6.45 5.73
N GLY A 12 -7.68 -5.47 5.91
CA GLY A 12 -7.96 -4.29 6.73
C GLY A 12 -7.28 -3.06 6.15
N ILE A 13 -7.93 -1.92 6.25
CA ILE A 13 -7.49 -0.68 5.63
C ILE A 13 -7.74 0.53 6.52
N VAL A 14 -6.76 1.42 6.55
CA VAL A 14 -6.84 2.79 7.02
C VAL A 14 -6.34 3.67 5.88
N SER A 15 -7.17 4.55 5.36
CA SER A 15 -6.82 5.34 4.16
C SER A 15 -7.49 6.71 4.16
N PRO A 16 -7.06 7.62 3.27
CA PRO A 16 -7.73 8.91 3.08
C PRO A 16 -9.20 8.79 2.63
N LEU A 17 -9.61 7.65 2.11
CA LEU A 17 -11.02 7.37 1.78
C LEU A 17 -11.81 6.74 2.94
N GLY A 18 -11.21 6.62 4.10
CA GLY A 18 -11.84 6.10 5.32
C GLY A 18 -11.17 4.86 5.87
N VAL A 19 -11.72 4.37 6.97
CA VAL A 19 -11.32 3.19 7.71
C VAL A 19 -12.35 2.08 7.49
N GLY A 20 -11.86 0.88 7.20
CA GLY A 20 -12.70 -0.26 6.81
C GLY A 20 -12.71 -0.47 5.30
N VAL A 21 -12.56 -1.73 4.91
CA VAL A 21 -12.39 -2.15 3.51
C VAL A 21 -13.57 -1.71 2.64
N GLU A 22 -14.80 -1.96 3.08
CA GLU A 22 -16.01 -1.62 2.31
C GLU A 22 -16.22 -0.11 2.21
N THR A 23 -15.88 0.66 3.25
CA THR A 23 -15.95 2.13 3.23
C THR A 23 -14.99 2.72 2.20
N ALA A 24 -13.73 2.31 2.25
CA ALA A 24 -12.72 2.79 1.32
C ALA A 24 -13.05 2.39 -0.14
N TRP A 25 -13.54 1.16 -0.33
CA TRP A 25 -13.94 0.65 -1.64
C TRP A 25 -15.14 1.41 -2.21
N ALA A 26 -16.19 1.60 -1.43
CA ALA A 26 -17.35 2.38 -1.88
C ALA A 26 -16.98 3.81 -2.27
N ASN A 27 -16.10 4.44 -1.50
CA ASN A 27 -15.67 5.82 -1.74
C ASN A 27 -14.79 5.94 -3.00
N ILE A 28 -13.90 4.98 -3.28
CA ILE A 28 -13.09 5.02 -4.51
C ILE A 28 -13.95 4.76 -5.75
N LEU A 29 -14.88 3.81 -5.69
CA LEU A 29 -15.83 3.56 -6.80
C LEU A 29 -16.75 4.76 -7.08
N ALA A 30 -17.05 5.55 -6.05
CA ALA A 30 -17.78 6.81 -6.17
C ALA A 30 -16.89 7.99 -6.62
N SER A 31 -15.65 7.74 -7.03
CA SER A 31 -14.68 8.75 -7.51
C SER A 31 -14.42 9.88 -6.49
N LYS A 32 -14.51 9.59 -5.19
CA LYS A 32 -14.18 10.56 -4.15
C LYS A 32 -12.67 10.74 -4.01
N SER A 33 -12.26 11.94 -3.66
CA SER A 33 -10.87 12.25 -3.28
C SER A 33 -10.74 12.38 -1.77
N GLY A 34 -9.69 11.79 -1.20
CA GLY A 34 -9.28 11.97 0.20
C GLY A 34 -8.14 12.98 0.35
N VAL A 35 -7.80 13.73 -0.72
CA VAL A 35 -6.77 14.76 -0.68
C VAL A 35 -7.38 16.08 -0.21
N ILE A 36 -6.78 16.65 0.84
CA ILE A 36 -7.23 17.89 1.48
C ILE A 36 -6.06 18.86 1.71
N ARG A 37 -6.36 20.12 2.03
CA ARG A 37 -5.37 21.06 2.55
C ARG A 37 -4.95 20.63 3.96
N ILE A 38 -3.66 20.75 4.25
CA ILE A 38 -3.09 20.49 5.58
C ILE A 38 -3.40 21.69 6.48
N ASP A 39 -3.94 21.43 7.68
CA ASP A 39 -4.36 22.44 8.65
C ASP A 39 -3.86 22.18 10.10
N ASP A 40 -3.19 21.04 10.33
CA ASP A 40 -2.73 20.61 11.66
C ASP A 40 -1.27 20.99 11.96
N PHE A 41 -0.51 21.48 10.98
CA PHE A 41 0.81 22.10 11.17
C PHE A 41 1.07 23.19 10.14
N GLN A 42 2.07 24.05 10.40
CA GLN A 42 2.41 25.15 9.53
C GLN A 42 2.95 24.65 8.18
N VAL A 43 2.31 25.08 7.08
CA VAL A 43 2.67 24.75 5.70
C VAL A 43 2.78 25.95 4.78
N ASP A 44 2.50 27.16 5.25
CA ASP A 44 2.44 28.37 4.40
C ASP A 44 3.79 28.75 3.78
N ASP A 45 4.89 28.32 4.39
CA ASP A 45 6.26 28.46 3.90
C ASP A 45 6.75 27.26 3.08
N LEU A 46 5.87 26.26 2.82
CA LEU A 46 6.18 25.08 2.01
C LEU A 46 5.51 25.19 0.63
N PRO A 47 6.18 24.74 -0.45
CA PRO A 47 5.60 24.74 -1.79
C PRO A 47 4.34 23.86 -1.90
N CYS A 48 4.33 22.69 -1.24
CA CYS A 48 3.20 21.78 -1.18
C CYS A 48 2.48 21.91 0.16
N GLN A 49 1.15 22.10 0.13
CA GLN A 49 0.30 22.36 1.30
C GLN A 49 -0.88 21.38 1.40
N ILE A 50 -0.82 20.27 0.69
CA ILE A 50 -1.93 19.31 0.55
C ILE A 50 -1.45 17.90 0.84
N ALA A 51 -2.36 17.04 1.33
CA ALA A 51 -2.10 15.64 1.65
C ALA A 51 -3.34 14.77 1.49
N GLY A 52 -3.14 13.49 1.21
CA GLY A 52 -4.13 12.45 1.46
C GLY A 52 -4.17 12.14 2.96
N ARG A 53 -5.19 12.64 3.67
CA ARG A 53 -5.31 12.51 5.14
C ARG A 53 -6.36 11.49 5.52
N VAL A 54 -6.04 10.67 6.53
CA VAL A 54 -7.01 9.78 7.13
C VAL A 54 -8.08 10.62 7.85
N PRO A 55 -9.38 10.47 7.50
CA PRO A 55 -10.44 11.26 8.11
C PRO A 55 -10.64 10.86 9.58
N LEU A 56 -10.60 11.86 10.48
CA LEU A 56 -10.77 11.65 11.92
C LEU A 56 -12.24 11.63 12.32
N GLY A 57 -12.61 10.73 13.24
CA GLY A 57 -13.97 10.59 13.78
C GLY A 57 -14.31 9.16 14.16
N SER A 58 -15.58 8.83 14.29
CA SER A 58 -16.04 7.51 14.71
C SER A 58 -15.79 6.42 13.67
N TYR A 59 -15.32 5.25 14.09
CA TYR A 59 -15.20 4.06 13.23
C TYR A 59 -16.54 3.64 12.63
N ALA A 60 -17.64 3.80 13.35
CA ALA A 60 -18.98 3.51 12.82
C ALA A 60 -19.35 4.38 11.59
N GLU A 61 -18.71 5.55 11.43
CA GLU A 61 -18.85 6.43 10.28
C GLU A 61 -17.78 6.17 9.20
N GLY A 62 -16.96 5.13 9.37
CA GLY A 62 -15.83 4.85 8.49
C GLY A 62 -14.66 5.83 8.65
N LYS A 63 -14.54 6.44 9.82
CA LYS A 63 -13.47 7.39 10.18
C LYS A 63 -12.52 6.78 11.21
N TYR A 64 -11.41 7.42 11.44
CA TYR A 64 -10.37 6.98 12.34
C TYR A 64 -10.43 7.68 13.68
N ASN A 65 -10.47 6.88 14.74
CA ASN A 65 -10.18 7.33 16.10
C ASN A 65 -9.14 6.37 16.70
N ALA A 66 -7.99 6.89 17.11
CA ALA A 66 -6.93 6.07 17.69
C ALA A 66 -7.37 5.33 18.95
N ASP A 67 -8.32 5.87 19.72
CA ASP A 67 -8.86 5.27 20.95
C ASP A 67 -9.62 3.97 20.69
N ASP A 68 -10.13 3.76 19.47
CA ASP A 68 -10.79 2.50 19.09
C ASP A 68 -9.79 1.34 18.95
N TRP A 69 -8.48 1.64 18.76
CA TRP A 69 -7.45 0.66 18.43
C TRP A 69 -6.36 0.52 19.50
N MET A 70 -6.12 1.56 20.29
CA MET A 70 -5.07 1.56 21.30
C MET A 70 -5.45 2.49 22.46
N GLU A 71 -5.26 2.03 23.69
CA GLU A 71 -5.46 2.84 24.89
C GLU A 71 -4.67 4.16 24.81
N PRO A 72 -5.24 5.33 25.20
CA PRO A 72 -4.59 6.64 25.09
C PRO A 72 -3.21 6.73 25.75
N ARG A 73 -3.02 5.97 26.83
CA ARG A 73 -1.72 5.87 27.52
C ARG A 73 -0.66 5.19 26.67
N GLU A 74 -1.03 4.16 25.91
CA GLU A 74 -0.12 3.40 25.04
C GLU A 74 0.18 4.17 23.75
N GLN A 75 -0.79 4.92 23.20
CA GLN A 75 -0.59 5.76 22.02
C GLN A 75 0.59 6.72 22.15
N ARG A 76 0.82 7.27 23.35
CA ARG A 76 1.93 8.19 23.63
C ARG A 76 3.32 7.55 23.53
N LYS A 77 3.38 6.22 23.50
CA LYS A 77 4.62 5.44 23.44
C LYS A 77 5.05 5.10 22.02
N VAL A 78 4.15 5.21 21.04
CA VAL A 78 4.38 4.77 19.66
C VAL A 78 4.11 5.89 18.66
N ASP A 79 4.69 5.77 17.48
CA ASP A 79 4.41 6.67 16.37
C ASP A 79 3.07 6.29 15.69
N PRO A 80 2.34 7.24 15.10
CA PRO A 80 1.04 6.99 14.49
C PRO A 80 1.03 5.88 13.43
N PHE A 81 2.12 5.66 12.67
CA PHE A 81 2.15 4.57 11.68
C PHE A 81 1.95 3.19 12.32
N ILE A 82 2.43 3.00 13.56
CA ILE A 82 2.22 1.75 14.31
C ILE A 82 0.74 1.56 14.63
N ILE A 83 0.04 2.63 15.03
CA ILE A 83 -1.40 2.56 15.35
C ILE A 83 -2.22 2.30 14.08
N PHE A 84 -1.87 2.93 12.95
CA PHE A 84 -2.50 2.62 11.66
C PHE A 84 -2.31 1.14 11.27
N GLY A 85 -1.09 0.63 11.44
CA GLY A 85 -0.79 -0.79 11.18
C GLY A 85 -1.58 -1.74 12.07
N ILE A 86 -1.71 -1.44 13.36
CA ILE A 86 -2.53 -2.20 14.31
C ILE A 86 -4.01 -2.15 13.90
N ALA A 87 -4.54 -0.97 13.58
CA ALA A 87 -5.94 -0.81 13.18
C ALA A 87 -6.27 -1.63 11.92
N ALA A 88 -5.38 -1.64 10.93
CA ALA A 88 -5.56 -2.45 9.73
C ALA A 88 -5.38 -3.95 10.03
N ALA A 89 -4.42 -4.34 10.88
CA ALA A 89 -4.22 -5.74 11.27
C ALA A 89 -5.39 -6.30 12.06
N ASP A 90 -5.93 -5.55 13.04
CA ASP A 90 -7.10 -5.96 13.82
C ASP A 90 -8.32 -6.24 12.91
N GLN A 91 -8.57 -5.37 11.92
CA GLN A 91 -9.63 -5.56 10.92
C GLN A 91 -9.38 -6.85 10.10
N ALA A 92 -8.16 -7.02 9.57
CA ALA A 92 -7.82 -8.17 8.74
C ALA A 92 -7.94 -9.50 9.49
N ILE A 93 -7.43 -9.55 10.73
CA ILE A 93 -7.49 -10.73 11.60
C ILE A 93 -8.95 -11.05 11.97
N ALA A 94 -9.72 -10.06 12.36
CA ALA A 94 -11.14 -10.24 12.68
C ALA A 94 -11.94 -10.74 11.46
N GLN A 95 -11.70 -10.18 10.27
CA GLN A 95 -12.37 -10.59 9.05
C GLN A 95 -11.98 -12.02 8.62
N SER A 96 -10.71 -12.40 8.80
CA SER A 96 -10.21 -13.71 8.39
C SER A 96 -10.79 -14.85 9.22
N GLY A 97 -11.13 -14.60 10.48
CA GLY A 97 -11.58 -15.63 11.44
C GLY A 97 -10.54 -16.73 11.66
N ILE A 98 -9.23 -16.42 11.56
CA ILE A 98 -8.16 -17.39 11.81
C ILE A 98 -8.26 -17.98 13.22
N ASP A 99 -7.98 -19.25 13.33
CA ASP A 99 -7.98 -19.95 14.62
C ASP A 99 -6.59 -19.90 15.28
N LEU A 100 -6.46 -19.16 16.36
CA LEU A 100 -5.26 -19.01 17.18
C LEU A 100 -5.42 -19.65 18.57
N SER A 101 -6.31 -20.62 18.72
CA SER A 101 -6.69 -21.19 20.03
C SER A 101 -5.60 -22.05 20.67
N THR A 102 -4.72 -22.67 19.87
CA THR A 102 -3.64 -23.53 20.37
C THR A 102 -2.27 -22.87 20.21
N GLU A 103 -1.31 -23.29 21.04
CA GLU A 103 0.06 -22.82 20.95
C GLU A 103 0.69 -23.12 19.59
N GLU A 104 0.50 -24.34 19.09
CA GLU A 104 1.01 -24.78 17.79
C GLU A 104 0.52 -23.86 16.65
N LYS A 105 -0.76 -23.49 16.64
CA LYS A 105 -1.31 -22.55 15.64
C LYS A 105 -0.68 -21.18 15.74
N ARG A 106 -0.44 -20.68 16.95
CA ARG A 106 0.24 -19.41 17.19
C ARG A 106 1.69 -19.42 16.71
N GLU A 107 2.40 -20.53 16.92
CA GLU A 107 3.79 -20.72 16.46
C GLU A 107 3.90 -20.80 14.94
N ARG A 108 2.80 -21.16 14.25
CA ARG A 108 2.70 -21.22 12.79
C ARG A 108 2.12 -19.95 12.16
N ALA A 109 1.76 -18.94 12.97
CA ALA A 109 1.20 -17.67 12.52
C ALA A 109 2.18 -16.53 12.78
N GLY A 110 2.60 -15.83 11.72
CA GLY A 110 3.61 -14.77 11.76
C GLY A 110 3.09 -13.40 11.34
N VAL A 111 3.97 -12.40 11.40
CA VAL A 111 3.69 -11.00 11.03
C VAL A 111 4.82 -10.43 10.18
N LEU A 112 4.46 -9.77 9.08
CA LEU A 112 5.39 -9.04 8.22
C LEU A 112 4.73 -7.74 7.73
N ILE A 113 4.81 -6.68 8.52
CA ILE A 113 4.29 -5.36 8.17
C ILE A 113 5.45 -4.38 8.12
N GLY A 114 5.62 -3.71 6.97
CA GLY A 114 6.69 -2.75 6.76
C GLY A 114 6.24 -1.29 6.82
N SER A 115 7.21 -0.39 6.75
CA SER A 115 7.02 1.05 6.57
C SER A 115 8.19 1.60 5.77
N GLY A 116 7.95 2.60 4.91
CA GLY A 116 9.01 3.20 4.09
C GLY A 116 9.98 4.07 4.88
N ILE A 117 9.46 4.87 5.81
CA ILE A 117 10.24 5.81 6.61
C ILE A 117 9.96 5.72 8.12
N GLY A 118 8.98 4.94 8.55
CA GLY A 118 8.69 4.69 9.95
C GLY A 118 8.36 5.94 10.77
N GLY A 119 8.83 5.99 12.01
CA GLY A 119 8.51 7.02 12.99
C GLY A 119 9.22 8.35 12.80
N ILE A 120 9.33 8.86 11.57
CA ILE A 120 10.05 10.10 11.25
C ILE A 120 9.48 11.34 11.98
N GLY A 121 8.16 11.40 12.19
CA GLY A 121 7.52 12.49 12.92
C GLY A 121 7.98 12.52 14.38
N GLY A 122 7.94 11.40 15.06
CA GLY A 122 8.41 11.30 16.43
C GLY A 122 9.94 11.42 16.59
N ILE A 123 10.72 11.08 15.55
CA ILE A 123 12.17 11.36 15.52
C ILE A 123 12.40 12.87 15.47
N TYR A 124 11.67 13.59 14.62
CA TYR A 124 11.75 15.03 14.51
C TYR A 124 11.41 15.75 15.84
N GLU A 125 10.30 15.37 16.48
CA GLU A 125 9.89 15.93 17.77
C GLU A 125 10.91 15.64 18.87
N ALA A 126 11.47 14.44 18.89
CA ALA A 126 12.51 14.08 19.86
C ALA A 126 13.80 14.86 19.63
N ALA A 127 14.19 15.12 18.38
CA ALA A 127 15.36 15.94 18.05
C ALA A 127 15.20 17.38 18.55
N LEU A 128 14.04 17.99 18.36
CA LEU A 128 13.72 19.31 18.91
C LEU A 128 13.74 19.30 20.45
N THR A 129 13.13 18.30 21.06
CA THR A 129 13.14 18.15 22.52
C THR A 129 14.56 18.01 23.06
N LEU A 130 15.41 17.25 22.40
CA LEU A 130 16.83 17.09 22.77
C LEU A 130 17.58 18.43 22.70
N ALA A 131 17.38 19.17 21.60
CA ALA A 131 18.05 20.44 21.40
C ALA A 131 17.60 21.52 22.40
N GLU A 132 16.31 21.62 22.71
CA GLU A 132 15.72 22.66 23.55
C GLU A 132 15.81 22.32 25.06
N LYS A 133 15.58 21.04 25.43
CA LYS A 133 15.33 20.63 26.82
C LYS A 133 16.36 19.62 27.36
N GLY A 134 17.28 19.17 26.51
CA GLY A 134 18.36 18.26 26.85
C GLY A 134 17.94 16.77 27.00
N PRO A 135 18.94 15.87 27.18
CA PRO A 135 18.75 14.41 27.07
C PRO A 135 17.82 13.80 28.12
N ARG A 136 17.69 14.45 29.29
CA ARG A 136 16.80 13.94 30.38
C ARG A 136 15.30 14.04 30.04
N ARG A 137 14.95 14.70 28.96
CA ARG A 137 13.57 14.87 28.51
C ARG A 137 13.18 13.90 27.40
N ILE A 138 14.09 13.10 26.88
CA ILE A 138 13.81 12.07 25.90
C ILE A 138 13.01 10.94 26.56
N SER A 139 11.93 10.52 25.91
CA SER A 139 11.09 9.43 26.38
C SER A 139 11.83 8.09 26.39
N PRO A 140 11.69 7.24 27.42
CA PRO A 140 12.22 5.88 27.40
C PRO A 140 11.60 5.02 26.27
N PHE A 141 10.46 5.41 25.73
CA PHE A 141 9.79 4.76 24.60
C PHE A 141 10.23 5.31 23.24
N PHE A 142 11.19 6.25 23.20
CA PHE A 142 11.61 6.87 21.94
C PHE A 142 12.06 5.82 20.91
N ILE A 143 13.01 4.97 21.28
CA ILE A 143 13.50 3.93 20.36
C ILE A 143 12.40 2.92 20.00
N PRO A 144 11.78 2.18 20.96
CA PRO A 144 10.81 1.17 20.61
C PRO A 144 9.53 1.71 19.94
N GLY A 145 9.23 2.99 20.10
CA GLY A 145 8.07 3.63 19.46
C GLY A 145 8.33 4.15 18.05
N ARG A 146 9.55 4.06 17.51
CA ARG A 146 9.92 4.63 16.19
C ARG A 146 10.49 3.61 15.23
N LEU A 147 10.93 2.46 15.71
CA LEU A 147 11.47 1.39 14.87
C LEU A 147 10.39 0.76 13.99
N ILE A 148 10.72 0.55 12.73
CA ILE A 148 9.76 0.04 11.72
C ILE A 148 9.24 -1.35 12.08
N ASN A 149 10.11 -2.25 12.55
CA ASN A 149 9.70 -3.61 12.92
C ASN A 149 8.77 -3.68 14.12
N LEU A 150 8.58 -2.58 14.85
CA LEU A 150 7.70 -2.58 16.02
C LEU A 150 6.21 -2.53 15.66
N VAL A 151 5.83 -2.19 14.43
CA VAL A 151 4.46 -2.43 13.97
C VAL A 151 4.17 -3.94 13.94
N SER A 152 5.07 -4.75 13.37
CA SER A 152 4.98 -6.22 13.40
C SER A 152 5.05 -6.75 14.83
N GLY A 153 5.97 -6.23 15.64
CA GLY A 153 6.12 -6.61 17.05
C GLY A 153 4.87 -6.35 17.88
N GLN A 154 4.22 -5.20 17.74
CA GLN A 154 2.99 -4.87 18.47
C GLN A 154 1.82 -5.76 18.04
N VAL A 155 1.64 -6.00 16.76
CA VAL A 155 0.61 -6.92 16.23
C VAL A 155 0.85 -8.35 16.73
N SER A 156 2.11 -8.83 16.69
CA SER A 156 2.49 -10.14 17.23
C SER A 156 2.13 -10.28 18.71
N ILE A 157 2.51 -9.32 19.55
CA ILE A 157 2.21 -9.31 20.98
C ILE A 157 0.70 -9.30 21.23
N ARG A 158 -0.02 -8.44 20.52
CA ARG A 158 -1.46 -8.24 20.69
C ARG A 158 -2.29 -9.49 20.39
N HIS A 159 -1.91 -10.23 19.35
CA HIS A 159 -2.64 -11.41 18.90
C HIS A 159 -1.98 -12.74 19.26
N GLY A 160 -0.83 -12.71 19.92
CA GLY A 160 -0.10 -13.92 20.31
C GLY A 160 0.47 -14.69 19.11
N LEU A 161 0.88 -13.98 18.04
CA LEU A 161 1.45 -14.58 16.84
C LEU A 161 2.94 -14.84 17.05
N LYS A 162 3.36 -16.10 17.07
CA LYS A 162 4.70 -16.55 17.46
C LYS A 162 5.55 -17.11 16.33
N GLY A 163 5.01 -17.10 15.10
CA GLY A 163 5.73 -17.46 13.89
C GLY A 163 6.73 -16.37 13.46
N PRO A 164 7.19 -16.38 12.21
CA PRO A 164 8.11 -15.38 11.69
C PRO A 164 7.63 -13.94 11.97
N ASN A 165 8.50 -13.08 12.52
CA ASN A 165 8.17 -11.71 12.90
C ASN A 165 9.30 -10.77 12.49
N HIS A 166 9.09 -10.01 11.42
CA HIS A 166 10.04 -9.03 10.91
C HIS A 166 9.35 -7.99 10.03
N SER A 167 10.11 -7.06 9.47
CA SER A 167 9.63 -6.02 8.56
C SER A 167 10.58 -5.87 7.39
N VAL A 168 10.04 -5.39 6.26
CA VAL A 168 10.83 -4.94 5.11
C VAL A 168 10.75 -3.42 5.01
N VAL A 169 11.79 -2.81 4.43
CA VAL A 169 11.90 -1.37 4.17
C VAL A 169 12.44 -1.19 2.75
N THR A 170 11.55 -0.91 1.82
CA THR A 170 11.87 -0.77 0.39
C THR A 170 11.12 0.42 -0.23
N ALA A 171 11.10 1.53 0.51
CA ALA A 171 10.43 2.77 0.12
C ALA A 171 8.98 2.50 -0.35
N CYS A 172 8.60 2.98 -1.54
CA CYS A 172 7.25 2.85 -2.07
C CYS A 172 6.82 1.40 -2.39
N SER A 173 7.75 0.45 -2.44
CA SER A 173 7.47 -0.97 -2.73
C SER A 173 7.31 -1.83 -1.46
N THR A 174 7.45 -1.23 -0.28
CA THR A 174 7.45 -1.93 1.02
C THR A 174 6.24 -2.84 1.21
N GLY A 175 5.02 -2.33 1.00
CA GLY A 175 3.80 -3.11 1.23
C GLY A 175 3.67 -4.31 0.28
N SER A 176 4.04 -4.14 -1.00
CA SER A 176 4.06 -5.24 -1.96
C SER A 176 5.12 -6.28 -1.65
N HIS A 177 6.33 -5.85 -1.25
CA HIS A 177 7.37 -6.76 -0.80
C HIS A 177 6.93 -7.53 0.46
N ALA A 178 6.33 -6.85 1.43
CA ALA A 178 5.83 -7.49 2.64
C ALA A 178 4.84 -8.63 2.34
N ILE A 179 3.85 -8.37 1.48
CA ILE A 179 2.86 -9.38 1.07
C ILE A 179 3.52 -10.52 0.29
N GLY A 180 4.40 -10.19 -0.67
CA GLY A 180 5.07 -11.19 -1.49
C GLY A 180 6.04 -12.07 -0.71
N ASP A 181 6.81 -11.51 0.21
CA ASP A 181 7.75 -12.25 1.06
C ASP A 181 6.99 -13.09 2.10
N ALA A 182 5.90 -12.58 2.68
CA ALA A 182 5.02 -13.35 3.56
C ALA A 182 4.39 -14.55 2.82
N ALA A 183 3.94 -14.36 1.57
CA ALA A 183 3.44 -15.45 0.74
C ALA A 183 4.53 -16.50 0.48
N ARG A 184 5.80 -16.10 0.29
CA ARG A 184 6.93 -17.03 0.16
C ARG A 184 7.16 -17.84 1.42
N LEU A 185 7.09 -17.24 2.62
CA LEU A 185 7.23 -17.98 3.89
C LEU A 185 6.18 -19.08 4.03
N ILE A 186 4.93 -18.79 3.66
CA ILE A 186 3.87 -19.79 3.64
C ILE A 186 4.15 -20.86 2.57
N ALA A 187 4.48 -20.45 1.35
CA ALA A 187 4.72 -21.38 0.23
C ALA A 187 5.87 -22.33 0.52
N LEU A 188 6.91 -21.90 1.24
CA LEU A 188 8.07 -22.71 1.64
C LEU A 188 7.80 -23.55 2.90
N GLY A 189 6.74 -23.30 3.66
CA GLY A 189 6.38 -24.05 4.85
C GLY A 189 6.91 -23.50 6.17
N ASP A 190 7.47 -22.28 6.18
CA ASP A 190 7.97 -21.63 7.40
C ASP A 190 6.82 -21.13 8.29
N ALA A 191 5.69 -20.80 7.69
CA ALA A 191 4.45 -20.41 8.37
C ALA A 191 3.23 -21.01 7.67
N ASP A 192 2.09 -21.05 8.35
CA ASP A 192 0.79 -21.42 7.76
C ASP A 192 -0.11 -20.20 7.58
N VAL A 193 0.10 -19.19 8.42
CA VAL A 193 -0.60 -17.90 8.39
C VAL A 193 0.41 -16.76 8.50
N MET A 194 0.22 -15.71 7.70
CA MET A 194 1.00 -14.47 7.83
C MET A 194 0.07 -13.25 7.78
N VAL A 195 0.22 -12.37 8.75
CA VAL A 195 -0.38 -11.04 8.75
C VAL A 195 0.62 -10.09 8.09
N ALA A 196 0.31 -9.60 6.89
CA ALA A 196 1.30 -8.89 6.08
C ALA A 196 0.76 -7.60 5.46
N GLY A 197 1.62 -6.61 5.30
CA GLY A 197 1.23 -5.36 4.67
C GLY A 197 2.19 -4.21 4.92
N GLY A 198 1.66 -2.99 4.92
CA GLY A 198 2.44 -1.78 5.15
C GLY A 198 1.63 -0.70 5.88
N ALA A 199 2.34 0.12 6.63
CA ALA A 199 1.78 1.26 7.37
C ALA A 199 2.70 2.46 7.25
N GLU A 200 2.13 3.66 7.09
CA GLU A 200 2.91 4.89 6.94
C GLU A 200 2.16 6.10 7.52
N SER A 201 2.87 6.96 8.24
CA SER A 201 2.36 8.25 8.73
C SER A 201 3.37 9.36 8.43
N PRO A 202 3.55 9.72 7.13
CA PRO A 202 4.60 10.62 6.71
C PRO A 202 4.17 12.08 6.74
N VAL A 203 2.91 12.39 7.04
CA VAL A 203 2.35 13.75 6.94
C VAL A 203 2.77 14.57 8.15
N ASN A 204 3.98 15.12 8.09
CA ASN A 204 4.55 16.02 9.09
C ASN A 204 5.51 17.02 8.41
N ARG A 205 5.85 18.10 9.12
CA ARG A 205 6.63 19.20 8.59
C ARG A 205 8.01 18.79 8.04
N LEU A 206 8.72 17.88 8.73
CA LEU A 206 10.06 17.45 8.29
C LEU A 206 9.99 16.67 6.98
N SER A 207 9.07 15.73 6.88
CA SER A 207 8.87 14.94 5.66
C SER A 207 8.50 15.82 4.47
N TYR A 208 7.59 16.80 4.69
CA TYR A 208 7.20 17.75 3.63
C TYR A 208 8.39 18.59 3.18
N ALA A 209 9.17 19.16 4.11
CA ALA A 209 10.38 19.90 3.76
C ALA A 209 11.36 19.05 2.94
N GLY A 210 11.54 17.77 3.32
CA GLY A 210 12.41 16.83 2.61
C GLY A 210 11.93 16.52 1.19
N PHE A 211 10.65 16.17 1.02
CA PHE A 211 10.09 15.87 -0.31
C PHE A 211 9.93 17.11 -1.19
N CYS A 212 9.69 18.29 -0.63
CA CYS A 212 9.74 19.55 -1.36
C CYS A 212 11.18 19.85 -1.86
N ALA A 213 12.20 19.57 -1.06
CA ALA A 213 13.60 19.73 -1.46
C ALA A 213 13.97 18.82 -2.65
N VAL A 214 13.41 17.61 -2.73
CA VAL A 214 13.55 16.69 -3.87
C VAL A 214 12.70 17.13 -5.08
N ARG A 215 11.79 18.09 -4.91
CA ARG A 215 10.84 18.56 -5.95
C ARG A 215 9.94 17.46 -6.49
N ALA A 216 9.52 16.54 -5.64
CA ALA A 216 8.73 15.38 -6.03
C ALA A 216 7.22 15.57 -5.83
N LEU A 217 6.82 16.56 -5.00
CA LEU A 217 5.42 16.82 -4.65
C LEU A 217 4.71 17.75 -5.63
N SER A 218 3.41 17.54 -5.79
CA SER A 218 2.51 18.46 -6.49
C SER A 218 2.41 19.78 -5.73
N THR A 219 2.58 20.91 -6.45
CA THR A 219 2.57 22.26 -5.87
C THR A 219 1.59 23.20 -6.55
N GLY A 220 1.12 22.85 -7.74
CA GLY A 220 0.21 23.66 -8.55
C GLY A 220 -1.25 23.64 -8.11
N PHE A 221 -1.63 22.72 -7.19
CA PHE A 221 -3.02 22.44 -6.83
C PHE A 221 -3.37 22.73 -5.37
N ASN A 222 -2.58 23.53 -4.66
CA ASN A 222 -2.86 23.87 -3.25
C ASN A 222 -4.25 24.46 -3.00
N ALA A 223 -4.83 25.16 -3.99
CA ALA A 223 -6.18 25.73 -3.93
C ALA A 223 -7.29 24.74 -4.31
N THR A 224 -6.96 23.63 -4.96
CA THR A 224 -7.89 22.59 -5.42
C THR A 224 -7.30 21.21 -5.12
N PRO A 225 -7.12 20.87 -3.84
CA PRO A 225 -6.38 19.68 -3.42
C PRO A 225 -6.94 18.37 -4.03
N GLU A 226 -8.25 18.27 -4.19
CA GLU A 226 -8.92 17.10 -4.77
C GLU A 226 -8.55 16.83 -6.23
N LYS A 227 -7.94 17.82 -6.93
CA LYS A 227 -7.49 17.72 -8.33
C LYS A 227 -6.00 17.44 -8.49
N ALA A 228 -5.24 17.42 -7.40
CA ALA A 228 -3.78 17.40 -7.43
C ALA A 228 -3.20 16.05 -7.90
N SER A 229 -3.69 14.94 -7.34
CA SER A 229 -3.25 13.61 -7.77
C SER A 229 -3.96 13.21 -9.05
N ARG A 230 -3.23 13.23 -10.16
CA ARG A 230 -3.79 13.06 -11.52
C ARG A 230 -2.90 12.19 -12.43
N PRO A 231 -2.71 10.90 -12.07
CA PRO A 231 -1.86 10.01 -12.83
C PRO A 231 -2.23 9.98 -14.32
N TYR A 232 -1.21 9.95 -15.18
CA TYR A 232 -1.31 9.93 -16.65
C TYR A 232 -1.90 11.19 -17.31
N ASP A 233 -2.39 12.14 -16.53
CA ASP A 233 -2.90 13.41 -17.05
C ASP A 233 -1.73 14.36 -17.43
N LYS A 234 -1.91 15.13 -18.50
CA LYS A 234 -0.87 16.04 -19.00
C LYS A 234 -0.51 17.19 -18.04
N ASP A 235 -1.44 17.55 -17.14
CA ASP A 235 -1.26 18.64 -16.19
C ASP A 235 -0.71 18.16 -14.82
N ARG A 236 -0.30 16.89 -14.70
CA ARG A 236 0.32 16.35 -13.48
C ARG A 236 1.66 17.02 -13.20
N ASP A 237 1.93 17.34 -11.95
CA ASP A 237 3.12 18.11 -11.55
C ASP A 237 3.90 17.50 -10.37
N GLY A 238 3.56 16.29 -9.95
CA GLY A 238 4.19 15.58 -8.84
C GLY A 238 3.19 14.72 -8.06
N PHE A 239 3.68 13.92 -7.12
CA PHE A 239 2.79 13.12 -6.31
C PHE A 239 2.20 13.92 -5.13
N VAL A 240 1.06 13.48 -4.63
CA VAL A 240 0.48 13.94 -3.36
C VAL A 240 0.82 12.92 -2.29
N MET A 241 1.47 13.35 -1.20
CA MET A 241 1.78 12.47 -0.08
C MET A 241 0.48 12.05 0.64
N GLY A 242 0.36 10.77 0.97
CA GLY A 242 -0.76 10.21 1.75
C GLY A 242 -0.28 9.39 2.94
N GLU A 243 -1.19 9.08 3.84
CA GLU A 243 -0.95 8.28 5.04
C GLU A 243 -1.97 7.16 5.19
N GLY A 244 -1.65 6.12 5.98
CA GLY A 244 -2.55 5.03 6.28
C GLY A 244 -1.86 3.68 6.41
N ALA A 245 -2.64 2.61 6.28
CA ALA A 245 -2.16 1.23 6.32
C ALA A 245 -3.05 0.31 5.49
N GLY A 246 -2.45 -0.74 4.93
CA GLY A 246 -3.15 -1.88 4.38
C GLY A 246 -2.52 -3.16 4.93
N VAL A 247 -3.35 -4.06 5.42
CA VAL A 247 -2.91 -5.35 5.95
C VAL A 247 -3.81 -6.45 5.41
N VAL A 248 -3.20 -7.57 5.01
CA VAL A 248 -3.90 -8.79 4.60
C VAL A 248 -3.52 -9.95 5.50
N VAL A 249 -4.43 -10.89 5.69
CA VAL A 249 -4.14 -12.21 6.24
C VAL A 249 -3.96 -13.17 5.09
N LEU A 250 -2.77 -13.76 5.01
CA LEU A 250 -2.41 -14.80 4.07
C LEU A 250 -2.47 -16.15 4.77
N GLU A 251 -3.04 -17.16 4.12
CA GLU A 251 -3.11 -18.52 4.64
C GLU A 251 -2.69 -19.54 3.58
N GLU A 252 -2.21 -20.68 4.06
CA GLU A 252 -2.06 -21.88 3.23
C GLU A 252 -3.46 -22.33 2.74
N TYR A 253 -3.58 -22.60 1.43
CA TYR A 253 -4.85 -22.81 0.76
C TYR A 253 -5.67 -23.97 1.33
N GLU A 254 -5.05 -25.14 1.55
CA GLU A 254 -5.78 -26.31 2.02
C GLU A 254 -6.29 -26.13 3.47
N GLN A 255 -5.54 -25.43 4.31
CA GLN A 255 -5.98 -25.08 5.66
C GLN A 255 -7.13 -24.08 5.64
N ALA A 256 -7.02 -23.03 4.82
CA ALA A 256 -8.10 -22.04 4.65
C ALA A 256 -9.38 -22.72 4.17
N ARG A 257 -9.28 -23.60 3.17
CA ARG A 257 -10.40 -24.36 2.63
C ARG A 257 -11.00 -25.32 3.66
N ALA A 258 -10.17 -26.05 4.39
CA ALA A 258 -10.62 -27.03 5.37
C ALA A 258 -11.41 -26.41 6.53
N ARG A 259 -11.09 -25.18 6.93
CA ARG A 259 -11.84 -24.44 7.95
C ARG A 259 -13.03 -23.64 7.41
N GLY A 260 -13.28 -23.67 6.09
CA GLY A 260 -14.38 -22.93 5.45
C GLY A 260 -14.16 -21.42 5.39
N ALA A 261 -12.91 -20.96 5.28
CA ALA A 261 -12.60 -19.54 5.19
C ALA A 261 -13.21 -18.89 3.94
N THR A 262 -13.60 -17.63 4.05
CA THR A 262 -13.84 -16.81 2.87
C THR A 262 -12.49 -16.49 2.22
N ILE A 263 -12.33 -16.85 0.95
CA ILE A 263 -11.10 -16.62 0.19
C ILE A 263 -11.36 -15.47 -0.80
N TYR A 264 -10.63 -14.36 -0.63
CA TYR A 264 -10.78 -13.16 -1.49
C TYR A 264 -9.99 -13.26 -2.79
N GLY A 265 -8.92 -14.06 -2.81
CA GLY A 265 -8.09 -14.32 -3.96
C GLY A 265 -6.86 -15.15 -3.60
N GLU A 266 -6.17 -15.64 -4.62
CA GLU A 266 -4.92 -16.39 -4.50
C GLU A 266 -3.74 -15.52 -4.95
N VAL A 267 -2.65 -15.51 -4.20
CA VAL A 267 -1.38 -14.89 -4.59
C VAL A 267 -0.62 -15.87 -5.49
N ILE A 268 -0.76 -15.71 -6.80
CA ILE A 268 -0.16 -16.64 -7.78
C ILE A 268 1.19 -16.19 -8.32
N GLY A 269 1.51 -14.89 -8.21
CA GLY A 269 2.76 -14.35 -8.73
C GLY A 269 3.34 -13.26 -7.84
N TYR A 270 4.66 -13.26 -7.74
CA TYR A 270 5.43 -12.22 -7.08
C TYR A 270 6.75 -12.05 -7.84
N GLY A 271 6.94 -10.90 -8.48
CA GLY A 271 8.13 -10.53 -9.24
C GLY A 271 8.89 -9.41 -8.60
N LEU A 272 10.20 -9.48 -8.68
CA LEU A 272 11.16 -8.55 -8.10
C LEU A 272 12.17 -8.13 -9.16
N SER A 273 12.63 -6.88 -9.11
CA SER A 273 13.77 -6.39 -9.89
C SER A 273 14.42 -5.19 -9.23
N GLY A 274 15.64 -4.88 -9.63
CA GLY A 274 16.31 -3.62 -9.32
C GLY A 274 16.64 -2.87 -10.62
N ASP A 275 16.49 -1.53 -10.62
CA ASP A 275 16.82 -0.70 -11.79
C ASP A 275 18.33 -0.55 -12.01
N ALA A 276 19.10 -0.48 -10.91
CA ALA A 276 20.53 -0.20 -10.91
C ALA A 276 20.87 1.07 -11.73
N HIS A 277 20.05 2.12 -11.58
CA HIS A 277 20.13 3.33 -12.40
C HIS A 277 20.37 4.59 -11.57
N HIS A 278 19.38 5.02 -10.77
CA HIS A 278 19.43 6.24 -9.98
C HIS A 278 18.66 6.07 -8.65
N ILE A 279 19.01 6.87 -7.63
CA ILE A 279 18.40 6.74 -6.29
C ILE A 279 16.92 7.13 -6.24
N THR A 280 16.44 8.02 -7.11
CA THR A 280 15.06 8.51 -7.11
C THR A 280 14.35 8.45 -8.46
N ALA A 281 15.09 8.40 -9.57
CA ALA A 281 14.51 8.36 -10.90
C ALA A 281 14.47 6.93 -11.46
N PRO A 282 13.36 6.49 -12.09
CA PRO A 282 13.32 5.23 -12.82
C PRO A 282 14.23 5.30 -14.06
N ALA A 283 14.69 4.15 -14.54
CA ALA A 283 15.38 4.07 -15.82
C ALA A 283 14.43 4.44 -16.96
N GLU A 284 14.87 5.27 -17.90
CA GLU A 284 14.04 5.81 -19.00
C GLU A 284 13.36 4.75 -19.85
N ASP A 285 14.00 3.59 -20.01
CA ASP A 285 13.48 2.45 -20.79
C ASP A 285 12.42 1.63 -20.02
N GLY A 286 12.13 1.94 -18.75
CA GLY A 286 11.19 1.23 -17.89
C GLY A 286 11.52 -0.25 -17.66
N ASN A 287 12.77 -0.65 -17.94
CA ASN A 287 13.14 -2.06 -17.94
C ASN A 287 13.06 -2.72 -16.56
N GLY A 288 13.27 -1.98 -15.46
CA GLY A 288 13.11 -2.51 -14.10
C GLY A 288 11.68 -2.95 -13.84
N GLY A 289 10.70 -2.08 -14.03
CA GLY A 289 9.28 -2.40 -13.89
C GLY A 289 8.85 -3.53 -14.82
N TYR A 290 9.30 -3.50 -16.08
CA TYR A 290 9.05 -4.58 -17.04
C TYR A 290 9.53 -5.94 -16.53
N ARG A 291 10.77 -6.04 -16.04
CA ARG A 291 11.34 -7.30 -15.51
C ARG A 291 10.62 -7.79 -14.26
N SER A 292 10.19 -6.87 -13.40
CA SER A 292 9.38 -7.21 -12.23
C SER A 292 8.06 -7.86 -12.63
N MET A 293 7.33 -7.24 -13.55
CA MET A 293 6.07 -7.77 -14.09
C MET A 293 6.29 -9.11 -14.80
N GLN A 294 7.30 -9.21 -15.67
CA GLN A 294 7.62 -10.46 -16.38
C GLN A 294 7.96 -11.61 -15.41
N ALA A 295 8.73 -11.33 -14.37
CA ALA A 295 9.06 -12.32 -13.34
C ALA A 295 7.81 -12.78 -12.57
N ALA A 296 6.86 -11.86 -12.28
CA ALA A 296 5.61 -12.18 -11.62
C ALA A 296 4.73 -13.10 -12.49
N LEU A 297 4.56 -12.78 -13.78
CA LEU A 297 3.81 -13.62 -14.73
C LEU A 297 4.44 -15.01 -14.90
N LYS A 298 5.77 -15.06 -15.04
CA LYS A 298 6.50 -16.33 -15.14
C LYS A 298 6.26 -17.22 -13.92
N ARG A 299 6.29 -16.65 -12.71
CA ARG A 299 6.01 -17.37 -11.45
C ARG A 299 4.56 -17.84 -11.38
N ALA A 300 3.63 -17.00 -11.84
CA ALA A 300 2.21 -17.31 -11.88
C ALA A 300 1.84 -18.38 -12.95
N GLY A 301 2.73 -18.64 -13.91
CA GLY A 301 2.45 -19.54 -15.03
C GLY A 301 1.35 -19.04 -15.97
N ILE A 302 1.22 -17.70 -16.12
CA ILE A 302 0.20 -17.07 -16.95
C ILE A 302 0.82 -16.21 -18.04
N SER A 303 0.02 -15.87 -19.04
CA SER A 303 0.35 -14.97 -20.13
C SER A 303 -0.18 -13.56 -19.88
N PRO A 304 0.33 -12.52 -20.58
CA PRO A 304 -0.25 -11.18 -20.52
C PRO A 304 -1.72 -11.11 -20.91
N ALA A 305 -2.22 -12.02 -21.74
CA ALA A 305 -3.62 -12.08 -22.14
C ALA A 305 -4.60 -12.50 -21.03
N ASP A 306 -4.08 -13.11 -19.95
CA ASP A 306 -4.87 -13.51 -18.80
C ASP A 306 -5.18 -12.34 -17.85
N ILE A 307 -4.48 -11.19 -18.01
CA ILE A 307 -4.62 -10.04 -17.13
C ILE A 307 -5.89 -9.26 -17.47
N GLY A 308 -6.80 -9.15 -16.51
CA GLY A 308 -8.01 -8.33 -16.64
C GLY A 308 -7.84 -6.91 -16.12
N TYR A 309 -7.01 -6.72 -15.07
CA TYR A 309 -6.82 -5.44 -14.41
C TYR A 309 -5.38 -5.25 -13.92
N ILE A 310 -4.88 -4.02 -14.01
CA ILE A 310 -3.61 -3.58 -13.42
C ILE A 310 -3.88 -2.40 -12.48
N ASN A 311 -3.54 -2.56 -11.19
CA ASN A 311 -3.39 -1.45 -10.26
C ASN A 311 -1.97 -0.90 -10.42
N ALA A 312 -1.88 0.27 -11.01
CA ALA A 312 -0.61 0.88 -11.37
C ALA A 312 0.12 1.49 -10.18
N HIS A 313 1.43 1.56 -10.27
CA HIS A 313 2.19 2.43 -9.38
C HIS A 313 1.77 3.89 -9.56
N GLY A 314 1.70 4.41 -10.77
CA GLY A 314 1.06 5.65 -11.20
C GLY A 314 0.99 6.75 -10.15
N THR A 315 2.13 7.40 -9.85
CA THR A 315 2.26 8.34 -8.74
C THR A 315 1.83 9.78 -9.08
N SER A 316 1.43 10.05 -10.32
CA SER A 316 1.16 11.42 -10.82
C SER A 316 2.45 12.25 -11.01
N THR A 317 3.57 11.58 -11.25
CA THR A 317 4.83 12.27 -11.57
C THR A 317 5.00 12.41 -13.08
N PRO A 318 5.56 13.52 -13.58
CA PRO A 318 5.70 13.76 -15.03
C PRO A 318 6.39 12.63 -15.76
N LEU A 319 7.46 12.08 -15.21
CA LEU A 319 8.27 11.05 -15.86
C LEU A 319 7.82 9.62 -15.51
N GLY A 320 7.52 9.34 -14.23
CA GLY A 320 7.27 7.99 -13.75
C GLY A 320 6.07 7.31 -14.40
N ASP A 321 4.99 8.04 -14.59
CA ASP A 321 3.74 7.50 -15.13
C ASP A 321 3.88 7.03 -16.58
N GLU A 322 4.58 7.79 -17.42
CA GLU A 322 4.81 7.42 -18.82
C GLU A 322 5.77 6.24 -18.96
N ILE A 323 6.82 6.20 -18.14
CA ILE A 323 7.77 5.07 -18.10
C ILE A 323 7.05 3.78 -17.70
N GLU A 324 6.20 3.81 -16.66
CA GLU A 324 5.40 2.65 -16.26
C GLU A 324 4.46 2.21 -17.39
N LEU A 325 3.70 3.16 -17.97
CA LEU A 325 2.75 2.86 -19.03
C LEU A 325 3.46 2.25 -20.27
N GLY A 326 4.64 2.74 -20.60
CA GLY A 326 5.49 2.16 -21.66
C GLY A 326 5.91 0.73 -21.35
N ALA A 327 6.33 0.45 -20.10
CA ALA A 327 6.70 -0.89 -19.66
C ALA A 327 5.49 -1.85 -19.66
N VAL A 328 4.32 -1.40 -19.22
CA VAL A 328 3.07 -2.16 -19.26
C VAL A 328 2.65 -2.45 -20.69
N THR A 329 2.65 -1.45 -21.58
CA THR A 329 2.28 -1.63 -22.99
C THR A 329 3.21 -2.64 -23.67
N ARG A 330 4.52 -2.56 -23.41
CA ARG A 330 5.51 -3.52 -23.91
C ARG A 330 5.25 -4.95 -23.38
N LEU A 331 4.87 -5.10 -22.12
CA LEU A 331 4.54 -6.40 -21.52
C LEU A 331 3.31 -7.02 -22.16
N LEU A 332 2.27 -6.21 -22.34
CA LEU A 332 0.95 -6.68 -22.81
C LEU A 332 0.93 -6.98 -24.31
N GLY A 333 1.72 -6.25 -25.12
CA GLY A 333 1.70 -6.42 -26.57
C GLY A 333 0.27 -6.36 -27.14
N ASP A 334 -0.13 -7.37 -27.90
CA ASP A 334 -1.47 -7.45 -28.52
C ASP A 334 -2.61 -7.59 -27.52
N ALA A 335 -2.34 -7.94 -26.26
CA ALA A 335 -3.35 -8.02 -25.21
C ALA A 335 -3.75 -6.66 -24.63
N ALA A 336 -2.99 -5.60 -24.88
CA ALA A 336 -3.16 -4.28 -24.28
C ALA A 336 -4.59 -3.69 -24.40
N PRO A 337 -5.30 -3.76 -25.55
CA PRO A 337 -6.65 -3.22 -25.66
C PRO A 337 -7.70 -3.92 -24.76
N GLY A 338 -7.37 -5.14 -24.32
CA GLY A 338 -8.22 -5.93 -23.43
C GLY A 338 -8.05 -5.63 -21.95
N VAL A 339 -7.04 -4.88 -21.52
CA VAL A 339 -6.66 -4.69 -20.13
C VAL A 339 -7.15 -3.34 -19.59
N LEU A 340 -7.74 -3.37 -18.39
CA LEU A 340 -8.03 -2.17 -17.60
C LEU A 340 -6.84 -1.86 -16.70
N MET A 341 -6.45 -0.59 -16.62
CA MET A 341 -5.38 -0.14 -15.73
C MET A 341 -5.80 1.17 -15.06
N SER A 342 -5.63 1.28 -13.75
CA SER A 342 -5.88 2.53 -13.07
C SER A 342 -4.89 2.78 -11.95
N SER A 343 -4.71 4.05 -11.58
CA SER A 343 -3.99 4.43 -10.37
C SER A 343 -4.96 4.91 -9.31
N THR A 344 -5.09 4.12 -8.25
CA THR A 344 -5.90 4.46 -7.08
C THR A 344 -5.28 5.58 -6.25
N LYS A 345 -3.99 5.91 -6.49
CA LYS A 345 -3.34 7.09 -5.92
C LYS A 345 -3.98 8.41 -6.37
N SER A 346 -4.72 8.40 -7.47
CA SER A 346 -5.52 9.55 -7.87
C SER A 346 -6.52 10.00 -6.80
N ALA A 347 -7.02 9.06 -6.00
CA ALA A 347 -8.02 9.30 -4.95
C ALA A 347 -7.44 9.46 -3.55
N ILE A 348 -6.35 8.76 -3.23
CA ILE A 348 -5.79 8.68 -1.88
C ILE A 348 -4.41 9.36 -1.73
N GLY A 349 -3.80 9.79 -2.83
CA GLY A 349 -2.38 10.14 -2.83
C GLY A 349 -1.47 8.91 -2.74
N HIS A 350 -0.20 9.15 -2.54
CA HIS A 350 0.83 8.13 -2.43
C HIS A 350 1.14 7.82 -0.96
N LEU A 351 0.71 6.66 -0.47
CA LEU A 351 0.90 6.24 0.92
C LEU A 351 2.30 5.66 1.19
N LEU A 352 3.27 5.94 0.33
CA LEU A 352 4.67 5.48 0.45
C LEU A 352 4.76 3.98 0.76
N GLY A 353 5.29 3.60 1.94
CA GLY A 353 5.45 2.19 2.32
C GLY A 353 4.14 1.42 2.48
N ALA A 354 3.03 2.08 2.74
CA ALA A 354 1.71 1.46 2.83
C ALA A 354 1.04 1.29 1.44
N ALA A 355 1.49 2.01 0.41
CA ALA A 355 0.82 2.09 -0.89
C ALA A 355 0.55 0.71 -1.51
N GLY A 356 1.58 -0.12 -1.65
CA GLY A 356 1.44 -1.42 -2.31
C GLY A 356 0.49 -2.38 -1.57
N ALA A 357 0.37 -2.26 -0.25
CA ALA A 357 -0.56 -3.08 0.53
C ALA A 357 -2.02 -2.64 0.35
N VAL A 358 -2.28 -1.34 0.34
CA VAL A 358 -3.62 -0.78 0.05
C VAL A 358 -4.04 -1.11 -1.38
N GLU A 359 -3.12 -1.02 -2.33
CA GLU A 359 -3.35 -1.34 -3.75
C GLU A 359 -3.57 -2.83 -3.98
N ALA A 360 -2.92 -3.71 -3.22
CA ALA A 360 -3.20 -5.14 -3.21
C ALA A 360 -4.65 -5.42 -2.77
N ILE A 361 -5.13 -4.75 -1.73
CA ILE A 361 -6.51 -4.85 -1.26
C ILE A 361 -7.47 -4.37 -2.37
N PHE A 362 -7.24 -3.23 -2.99
CA PHE A 362 -8.08 -2.75 -4.10
C PHE A 362 -8.05 -3.70 -5.30
N SER A 363 -6.92 -4.36 -5.58
CA SER A 363 -6.83 -5.36 -6.65
C SER A 363 -7.67 -6.60 -6.34
N LEU A 364 -7.68 -7.08 -5.10
CA LEU A 364 -8.53 -8.18 -4.65
C LEU A 364 -10.03 -7.82 -4.72
N LEU A 365 -10.38 -6.59 -4.34
CA LEU A 365 -11.76 -6.10 -4.44
C LEU A 365 -12.20 -5.93 -5.90
N ALA A 366 -11.31 -5.52 -6.79
CA ALA A 366 -11.59 -5.47 -8.23
C ALA A 366 -11.91 -6.87 -8.79
N ILE A 367 -11.19 -7.91 -8.35
CA ILE A 367 -11.49 -9.31 -8.67
C ILE A 367 -12.86 -9.71 -8.10
N ARG A 368 -13.10 -9.43 -6.79
CA ARG A 368 -14.33 -9.80 -6.08
C ARG A 368 -15.57 -9.28 -6.81
N ASP A 369 -15.56 -8.00 -7.14
CA ASP A 369 -16.75 -7.29 -7.64
C ASP A 369 -16.79 -7.15 -9.16
N ASN A 370 -15.76 -7.59 -9.88
CA ASN A 370 -15.62 -7.41 -11.33
C ASN A 370 -15.72 -5.94 -11.76
N ILE A 371 -15.03 -5.05 -11.01
CA ILE A 371 -15.04 -3.60 -11.22
C ILE A 371 -13.62 -3.07 -11.09
N ALA A 372 -13.09 -2.41 -12.13
CA ALA A 372 -11.86 -1.65 -12.04
C ALA A 372 -12.18 -0.26 -11.46
N PRO A 373 -11.49 0.16 -10.35
CA PRO A 373 -11.66 1.50 -9.80
C PRO A 373 -11.08 2.56 -10.76
N PRO A 374 -11.55 3.81 -10.68
CA PRO A 374 -11.14 4.84 -11.64
C PRO A 374 -9.76 5.41 -11.34
N THR A 375 -9.12 5.97 -12.38
CA THR A 375 -8.13 7.03 -12.25
C THR A 375 -8.89 8.36 -12.26
N ILE A 376 -9.20 8.90 -11.08
CA ILE A 376 -9.87 10.19 -10.99
C ILE A 376 -8.92 11.30 -11.46
N ASN A 377 -9.44 12.44 -11.89
CA ASN A 377 -8.67 13.57 -12.44
C ASN A 377 -7.90 13.29 -13.75
N LEU A 378 -8.10 12.14 -14.39
CA LEU A 378 -7.58 11.88 -15.72
C LEU A 378 -8.54 12.49 -16.76
N ASP A 379 -8.34 13.77 -17.06
CA ASP A 379 -9.15 14.55 -18.00
C ASP A 379 -8.51 14.59 -19.38
N ASN A 380 -7.20 14.73 -19.43
CA ASN A 380 -6.41 14.88 -20.64
C ASN A 380 -5.19 13.94 -20.57
N PRO A 381 -5.26 12.72 -21.11
CA PRO A 381 -4.13 11.80 -21.16
C PRO A 381 -2.90 12.45 -21.79
N SER A 382 -1.72 12.27 -21.18
CA SER A 382 -0.45 12.84 -21.70
C SER A 382 0.07 12.08 -22.92
N VAL A 383 -0.31 10.81 -23.08
CA VAL A 383 0.09 9.94 -24.20
C VAL A 383 -1.09 9.11 -24.69
N GLU A 384 -1.10 8.79 -25.97
CA GLU A 384 -2.02 7.79 -26.53
C GLU A 384 -1.53 6.39 -26.15
N THR A 385 -2.49 5.52 -25.76
CA THR A 385 -2.20 4.15 -25.35
C THR A 385 -3.35 3.22 -25.71
N PRO A 386 -3.07 1.95 -26.08
CA PRO A 386 -4.12 0.96 -26.26
C PRO A 386 -4.73 0.46 -24.95
N VAL A 387 -4.07 0.70 -23.80
CA VAL A 387 -4.55 0.30 -22.47
C VAL A 387 -5.66 1.25 -22.01
N ASN A 388 -6.76 0.71 -21.51
CA ASN A 388 -7.81 1.54 -20.92
C ASN A 388 -7.41 1.99 -19.51
N LEU A 389 -7.11 3.29 -19.34
CA LEU A 389 -6.66 3.88 -18.05
C LEU A 389 -7.80 4.16 -17.07
N VAL A 390 -9.03 3.69 -17.35
CA VAL A 390 -10.23 3.85 -16.51
C VAL A 390 -10.43 5.31 -16.06
N PRO A 391 -10.54 6.27 -16.97
CA PRO A 391 -10.61 7.67 -16.61
C PRO A 391 -11.91 8.02 -15.88
N ARG A 392 -11.79 8.68 -14.73
CA ARG A 392 -12.84 9.33 -13.94
C ARG A 392 -13.93 8.42 -13.34
N VAL A 393 -14.34 7.35 -14.03
CA VAL A 393 -15.46 6.50 -13.61
C VAL A 393 -15.04 5.03 -13.63
N ALA A 394 -15.44 4.28 -12.59
CA ALA A 394 -15.19 2.85 -12.50
C ALA A 394 -15.80 2.07 -13.67
N VAL A 395 -15.13 1.01 -14.11
CA VAL A 395 -15.56 0.18 -15.26
C VAL A 395 -15.86 -1.24 -14.79
N LYS A 396 -17.08 -1.71 -15.04
CA LYS A 396 -17.50 -3.10 -14.83
C LYS A 396 -16.99 -3.98 -15.97
N LYS A 397 -16.26 -5.02 -15.63
CA LYS A 397 -15.75 -6.05 -16.54
C LYS A 397 -15.36 -7.28 -15.74
N PRO A 398 -15.54 -8.52 -16.23
CA PRO A 398 -15.01 -9.70 -15.59
C PRO A 398 -13.49 -9.57 -15.37
N ILE A 399 -13.03 -9.74 -14.13
CA ILE A 399 -11.63 -9.66 -13.71
C ILE A 399 -11.32 -10.92 -12.91
N ASP A 400 -10.60 -11.86 -13.52
CA ASP A 400 -10.15 -13.08 -12.83
C ASP A 400 -8.70 -12.97 -12.36
N VAL A 401 -7.91 -12.15 -13.04
CA VAL A 401 -6.51 -11.88 -12.69
C VAL A 401 -6.28 -10.37 -12.59
N ALA A 402 -5.72 -9.95 -11.47
CA ALA A 402 -5.27 -8.59 -11.24
C ALA A 402 -3.77 -8.56 -10.92
N LEU A 403 -3.08 -7.55 -11.45
CA LEU A 403 -1.68 -7.27 -11.22
C LEU A 403 -1.56 -5.96 -10.46
N SER A 404 -0.68 -5.90 -9.45
CA SER A 404 -0.39 -4.68 -8.68
C SER A 404 1.09 -4.35 -8.74
N ASN A 405 1.42 -3.14 -9.19
CA ASN A 405 2.79 -2.65 -9.35
C ASN A 405 3.20 -1.70 -8.24
N SER A 406 4.42 -1.83 -7.78
CA SER A 406 5.07 -0.87 -6.86
C SER A 406 6.51 -0.66 -7.28
N PHE A 407 6.89 0.60 -7.55
CA PHE A 407 8.23 0.98 -7.97
C PHE A 407 8.76 2.03 -6.99
N GLY A 408 9.82 1.70 -6.26
CA GLY A 408 10.31 2.49 -5.14
C GLY A 408 11.61 3.23 -5.43
N PHE A 409 11.83 4.31 -4.71
CA PHE A 409 13.14 4.95 -4.63
C PHE A 409 14.21 3.92 -4.29
N GLY A 410 15.40 4.09 -4.89
CA GLY A 410 16.44 3.06 -4.88
C GLY A 410 16.33 2.08 -6.05
N GLY A 411 15.32 2.26 -6.93
CA GLY A 411 15.08 1.37 -8.08
C GLY A 411 14.60 -0.02 -7.66
N THR A 412 13.88 -0.11 -6.55
CA THR A 412 13.34 -1.38 -6.03
C THR A 412 11.92 -1.59 -6.54
N ASN A 413 11.70 -2.65 -7.31
CA ASN A 413 10.45 -2.93 -7.98
C ASN A 413 9.81 -4.23 -7.46
N ALA A 414 8.51 -4.19 -7.25
CA ALA A 414 7.69 -5.33 -6.87
C ALA A 414 6.42 -5.38 -7.70
N THR A 415 6.04 -6.57 -8.14
CA THR A 415 4.77 -6.84 -8.81
C THR A 415 4.11 -8.04 -8.15
N LEU A 416 2.87 -7.88 -7.70
CA LEU A 416 2.01 -8.94 -7.20
C LEU A 416 0.99 -9.34 -8.26
N VAL A 417 0.67 -10.63 -8.34
CA VAL A 417 -0.41 -11.13 -9.20
C VAL A 417 -1.39 -11.92 -8.33
N PHE A 418 -2.63 -11.50 -8.38
CA PHE A 418 -3.76 -12.14 -7.71
C PHE A 418 -4.68 -12.79 -8.73
N ARG A 419 -5.24 -13.94 -8.36
CA ARG A 419 -6.26 -14.63 -9.15
C ARG A 419 -7.48 -14.90 -8.30
N ARG A 420 -8.66 -14.87 -8.92
CA ARG A 420 -9.91 -15.37 -8.32
C ARG A 420 -9.69 -16.80 -7.82
N ALA A 421 -10.02 -17.04 -6.57
CA ALA A 421 -9.99 -18.40 -6.03
C ALA A 421 -11.08 -19.23 -6.70
N ALA A 422 -10.70 -20.47 -7.07
CA ALA A 422 -11.61 -21.46 -7.64
C ALA A 422 -12.48 -22.11 -6.56
#